data_7ab4a0ab3aec92a473d50294ec191b19
#
_entry.id   7ab4a0ab3aec92a473d50294ec191b19
#
_cell.length_a   1.000
_cell.length_b   1.000
_cell.length_c   1.000
_cell.angle_alpha   90.00
_cell.angle_beta   90.00
_cell.angle_gamma   90.00
#
_symmetry.space_group_name_H-M   'P 1'
#
loop_
_entity.id
_entity.type
_entity.pdbx_description
1 polymer ?
#
loop_
_entity_poly.entity_id
_entity_poly.type
_entity_poly.pdbx_seq_one_letter_code
_entity_poly.pdbx_strand_id
1 'polypeptide(L)'
;MRLLIIGLDAADKDLIEQWAASGDLPTFKTLQDTAAWADIQNPRGLEAGACWPTFYFGLSPARTSQFDGGRHFDPETYQFVGYRPSEDIFDPIWSVLSKAGKLCGVIDAPYSYPTAGINGLKVVDRAAHVPAGGGNYMDFRTYPRGLADEIIKLFGPDPANGHSSDYFPVDTPDEVRGFRDIYLERVDRKTDLTLHLWRQRPWDFFMTVYTEAHCVGHRCWHIHDDQHPRHDPALAHEVGDPIKDIYIALDRAVKRLMEAAGAETRIIVYLSHGMGPRRSATKLLDRILARFEGVEVATLSGPLMTTVRGVWRHMPDGWRRPLWSLRDKVSNRGFQPGRRSRRYFEVFANDRTGGIRINLAGRESSGVVQPGQEYDSVCTQLVADIGDVKNAETGEPLAKEIILTRDHYRGENLDYLPDILVTWNRSAPINAAQSPKIGTVDTTGLITDIRSGDHRPVGRFFAAAADWPHHRLNENVNVEDFASTIAHLLSVRMADTDGHTIAALLNVPRDPDSS
;
A
#
# COMPACT_ATOMS: atom_id res chain seq x y z
N MET A 1 19.62 24.03 -2.80
CA MET A 1 18.40 23.61 -3.52
C MET A 1 17.44 23.00 -2.51
N ARG A 2 16.14 23.25 -2.63
CA ARG A 2 15.11 22.74 -1.73
C ARG A 2 14.20 21.80 -2.51
N LEU A 3 13.86 20.66 -1.93
CA LEU A 3 12.98 19.65 -2.54
C LEU A 3 11.84 19.31 -1.58
N LEU A 4 10.60 19.44 -2.04
CA LEU A 4 9.39 19.06 -1.32
C LEU A 4 8.72 17.88 -2.03
N ILE A 5 8.49 16.78 -1.30
CA ILE A 5 7.72 15.62 -1.76
C ILE A 5 6.35 15.65 -1.07
N ILE A 6 5.29 15.63 -1.85
CA ILE A 6 3.90 15.51 -1.37
C ILE A 6 3.39 14.15 -1.86
N GLY A 7 3.40 13.17 -0.97
CA GLY A 7 2.91 11.83 -1.27
C GLY A 7 1.40 11.73 -1.01
N LEU A 8 0.68 11.12 -1.95
CA LEU A 8 -0.73 10.77 -1.83
C LEU A 8 -0.86 9.26 -1.98
N ASP A 9 -1.07 8.57 -0.87
CA ASP A 9 -1.16 7.13 -0.84
C ASP A 9 -2.46 6.64 -1.46
N ALA A 10 -2.35 5.72 -2.42
CA ALA A 10 -3.45 5.13 -3.18
C ALA A 10 -4.39 6.15 -3.86
N ALA A 11 -3.92 7.34 -4.16
CA ALA A 11 -4.69 8.30 -4.95
C ALA A 11 -4.73 7.86 -6.42
N ASP A 12 -5.93 7.53 -6.91
CA ASP A 12 -6.13 6.99 -8.26
C ASP A 12 -5.93 8.06 -9.33
N LYS A 13 -5.00 7.80 -10.26
CA LYS A 13 -4.64 8.75 -11.30
C LYS A 13 -5.77 9.02 -12.31
N ASP A 14 -6.65 8.02 -12.54
CA ASP A 14 -7.75 8.14 -13.50
C ASP A 14 -8.87 9.00 -12.89
N LEU A 15 -9.16 8.87 -11.59
CA LEU A 15 -10.08 9.77 -10.88
C LEU A 15 -9.55 11.20 -10.84
N ILE A 16 -8.25 11.38 -10.59
CA ILE A 16 -7.63 12.72 -10.66
C ILE A 16 -7.76 13.32 -12.04
N GLU A 17 -7.48 12.56 -13.10
CA GLU A 17 -7.60 13.02 -14.48
C GLU A 17 -9.06 13.40 -14.81
N GLN A 18 -10.02 12.56 -14.44
CA GLN A 18 -11.45 12.83 -14.62
C GLN A 18 -11.90 14.10 -13.91
N TRP A 19 -11.56 14.26 -12.64
CA TRP A 19 -12.02 15.41 -11.84
C TRP A 19 -11.20 16.68 -12.09
N ALA A 20 -9.97 16.58 -12.55
CA ALA A 20 -9.22 17.72 -13.08
C ALA A 20 -9.87 18.24 -14.39
N ALA A 21 -10.28 17.34 -15.28
CA ALA A 21 -10.98 17.71 -16.53
C ALA A 21 -12.36 18.34 -16.28
N SER A 22 -13.09 17.89 -15.23
CA SER A 22 -14.39 18.51 -14.84
C SER A 22 -14.25 19.83 -14.05
N GLY A 23 -13.02 20.21 -13.66
CA GLY A 23 -12.74 21.43 -12.89
C GLY A 23 -12.87 21.29 -11.37
N ASP A 24 -13.14 20.09 -10.87
CA ASP A 24 -13.24 19.81 -9.43
C ASP A 24 -11.87 19.83 -8.74
N LEU A 25 -10.78 19.49 -9.48
CA LEU A 25 -9.40 19.46 -8.98
C LEU A 25 -8.50 20.46 -9.76
N PRO A 26 -8.65 21.76 -9.54
CA PRO A 26 -7.96 22.79 -10.31
C PRO A 26 -6.44 22.79 -10.14
N THR A 27 -5.91 22.34 -8.99
CA THR A 27 -4.47 22.23 -8.76
C THR A 27 -3.87 21.10 -9.59
N PHE A 28 -4.51 19.94 -9.62
CA PHE A 28 -4.07 18.84 -10.46
C PHE A 28 -4.22 19.17 -11.95
N LYS A 29 -5.26 19.92 -12.33
CA LYS A 29 -5.37 20.43 -13.71
C LYS A 29 -4.15 21.29 -14.08
N THR A 30 -3.77 22.21 -13.20
CA THR A 30 -2.58 23.03 -13.40
C THR A 30 -1.32 22.17 -13.50
N LEU A 31 -1.14 21.19 -12.61
CA LEU A 31 0.01 20.28 -12.66
C LEU A 31 0.07 19.46 -13.95
N GLN A 32 -1.06 18.99 -14.46
CA GLN A 32 -1.12 18.29 -15.76
C GLN A 32 -0.68 19.17 -16.92
N ASP A 33 -1.00 20.45 -16.87
CA ASP A 33 -0.72 21.41 -17.94
C ASP A 33 0.70 22.01 -17.86
N THR A 34 1.30 22.09 -16.64
CA THR A 34 2.50 22.88 -16.40
C THR A 34 3.65 22.16 -15.71
N ALA A 35 3.51 20.88 -15.39
CA ALA A 35 4.56 20.09 -14.74
C ALA A 35 5.07 18.96 -15.65
N ALA A 36 6.26 18.44 -15.37
CA ALA A 36 6.67 17.14 -15.89
C ALA A 36 5.87 16.05 -15.18
N TRP A 37 5.37 15.05 -15.89
CA TRP A 37 4.66 13.94 -15.28
C TRP A 37 4.78 12.64 -16.06
N ALA A 38 4.73 11.54 -15.36
CA ALA A 38 4.66 10.19 -15.93
C ALA A 38 3.90 9.24 -15.03
N ASP A 39 3.45 8.13 -15.60
CA ASP A 39 2.94 7.00 -14.82
C ASP A 39 4.12 6.23 -14.22
N ILE A 40 3.92 5.68 -13.02
CA ILE A 40 4.95 4.97 -12.24
C ILE A 40 4.64 3.48 -12.25
N GLN A 41 5.65 2.67 -12.57
CA GLN A 41 5.56 1.22 -12.42
C GLN A 41 5.99 0.83 -11.01
N ASN A 42 5.10 0.16 -10.29
CA ASN A 42 5.38 -0.40 -8.98
C ASN A 42 5.91 -1.85 -9.10
N PRO A 43 6.52 -2.43 -8.04
CA PRO A 43 7.03 -3.79 -8.06
C PRO A 43 5.95 -4.79 -8.47
N ARG A 44 6.14 -5.46 -9.60
CA ARG A 44 5.15 -6.31 -10.27
C ARG A 44 4.64 -7.43 -9.38
N GLY A 45 3.33 -7.47 -9.13
CA GLY A 45 2.68 -8.42 -8.22
C GLY A 45 2.81 -8.09 -6.73
N LEU A 46 3.56 -7.04 -6.36
CA LEU A 46 3.80 -6.62 -4.97
C LEU A 46 3.47 -5.13 -4.75
N GLU A 47 2.74 -4.52 -5.65
CA GLU A 47 2.58 -3.08 -5.81
C GLU A 47 2.12 -2.36 -4.54
N ALA A 48 1.13 -2.92 -3.83
CA ALA A 48 0.53 -2.22 -2.69
C ALA A 48 1.41 -2.22 -1.45
N GLY A 49 2.02 -3.36 -1.12
CA GLY A 49 2.81 -3.51 0.11
C GLY A 49 4.25 -3.02 -0.02
N ALA A 50 4.80 -3.02 -1.25
CA ALA A 50 6.20 -2.71 -1.50
C ALA A 50 6.45 -1.29 -2.00
N CYS A 51 5.45 -0.56 -2.52
CA CYS A 51 5.69 0.71 -3.21
C CYS A 51 6.44 1.76 -2.36
N TRP A 52 6.04 1.97 -1.11
CA TRP A 52 6.69 2.96 -0.25
C TRP A 52 8.11 2.57 0.18
N PRO A 53 8.36 1.33 0.67
CA PRO A 53 9.73 0.88 0.93
C PRO A 53 10.62 1.01 -0.30
N THR A 54 10.15 0.58 -1.46
CA THR A 54 10.91 0.70 -2.72
C THR A 54 11.18 2.16 -3.10
N PHE A 55 10.20 3.06 -2.89
CA PHE A 55 10.36 4.49 -3.13
C PHE A 55 11.52 5.09 -2.32
N TYR A 56 11.56 4.84 -1.01
CA TYR A 56 12.54 5.54 -0.18
C TYR A 56 13.86 4.80 0.03
N PHE A 57 13.93 3.49 -0.25
CA PHE A 57 15.20 2.76 -0.27
C PHE A 57 15.84 2.75 -1.66
N GLY A 58 15.06 2.87 -2.74
CA GLY A 58 15.54 2.66 -4.12
C GLY A 58 15.95 1.21 -4.38
N LEU A 59 15.40 0.27 -3.60
CA LEU A 59 15.74 -1.15 -3.61
C LEU A 59 14.50 -2.00 -3.83
N SER A 60 14.64 -3.08 -4.59
CA SER A 60 13.56 -4.03 -4.87
C SER A 60 13.12 -4.81 -3.63
N PRO A 61 11.88 -5.35 -3.62
CA PRO A 61 11.42 -6.22 -2.53
C PRO A 61 12.29 -7.46 -2.30
N ALA A 62 12.95 -7.98 -3.34
CA ALA A 62 13.86 -9.13 -3.21
C ALA A 62 15.15 -8.80 -2.44
N ARG A 63 15.49 -7.51 -2.32
CA ARG A 63 16.60 -7.05 -1.50
C ARG A 63 16.14 -6.64 -0.10
N THR A 64 15.02 -5.93 0.00
CA THR A 64 14.52 -5.43 1.30
C THR A 64 13.67 -6.44 2.06
N SER A 65 13.16 -7.50 1.42
CA SER A 65 12.10 -8.41 1.88
C SER A 65 10.77 -7.71 2.27
N GLN A 66 10.61 -6.42 2.00
CA GLN A 66 9.40 -5.66 2.31
C GLN A 66 8.40 -5.70 1.18
N PHE A 67 7.32 -6.46 1.36
CA PHE A 67 6.27 -6.62 0.36
C PHE A 67 4.84 -6.67 0.94
N ASP A 68 4.67 -6.80 2.25
CA ASP A 68 3.36 -6.99 2.91
C ASP A 68 3.18 -6.04 4.10
N GLY A 69 3.24 -4.74 3.87
CA GLY A 69 2.79 -3.75 4.84
C GLY A 69 3.42 -3.85 6.25
N GLY A 70 4.70 -4.20 6.34
CA GLY A 70 5.43 -4.30 7.62
C GLY A 70 5.33 -5.67 8.30
N ARG A 71 4.90 -6.71 7.58
CA ARG A 71 4.90 -8.11 8.03
C ARG A 71 5.70 -8.98 7.07
N HIS A 72 6.21 -10.10 7.57
CA HIS A 72 6.80 -11.15 6.76
C HIS A 72 6.39 -12.53 7.29
N PHE A 73 6.48 -13.52 6.42
CA PHE A 73 6.27 -14.91 6.79
C PHE A 73 7.53 -15.45 7.49
N ASP A 74 7.34 -16.01 8.68
CA ASP A 74 8.42 -16.67 9.42
C ASP A 74 8.45 -18.17 9.08
N PRO A 75 9.50 -18.66 8.40
CA PRO A 75 9.60 -20.06 7.98
C PRO A 75 9.76 -21.05 9.15
N GLU A 76 10.17 -20.60 10.32
CA GLU A 76 10.29 -21.44 11.52
C GLU A 76 8.93 -21.70 12.16
N THR A 77 8.14 -20.67 12.35
CA THR A 77 6.85 -20.75 13.03
C THR A 77 5.67 -20.94 12.10
N TYR A 78 5.81 -20.70 10.80
CA TYR A 78 4.74 -20.67 9.78
C TYR A 78 3.70 -19.57 10.06
N GLN A 79 4.10 -18.51 10.72
CA GLN A 79 3.23 -17.38 11.08
C GLN A 79 3.70 -16.09 10.40
N PHE A 80 2.77 -15.14 10.29
CA PHE A 80 3.15 -13.78 9.97
C PHE A 80 3.63 -13.08 11.24
N VAL A 81 4.81 -12.53 11.20
CA VAL A 81 5.40 -11.76 12.29
C VAL A 81 5.63 -10.32 11.85
N GLY A 82 5.61 -9.40 12.81
CA GLY A 82 5.97 -8.01 12.58
C GLY A 82 7.41 -7.91 12.06
N TYR A 83 7.58 -7.12 11.01
CA TYR A 83 8.88 -6.90 10.40
C TYR A 83 9.79 -6.09 11.33
N ARG A 84 11.07 -6.46 11.42
CA ARG A 84 12.07 -5.56 12.00
C ARG A 84 12.31 -4.39 11.04
N PRO A 85 12.57 -3.19 11.57
CA PRO A 85 12.82 -2.04 10.71
C PRO A 85 13.97 -2.35 9.74
N SER A 86 13.68 -2.36 8.44
CA SER A 86 14.74 -2.45 7.44
C SER A 86 15.65 -1.21 7.44
N GLU A 87 15.23 -0.12 8.11
CA GLU A 87 16.07 1.05 8.39
C GLU A 87 17.27 0.72 9.29
N ASP A 88 17.28 -0.43 9.97
CA ASP A 88 18.46 -0.93 10.68
C ASP A 88 19.48 -1.60 9.73
N ILE A 89 19.04 -1.96 8.51
CA ILE A 89 19.85 -2.66 7.51
C ILE A 89 20.11 -1.78 6.29
N PHE A 90 19.08 -1.06 5.83
CA PHE A 90 19.14 -0.20 4.65
C PHE A 90 18.87 1.25 5.05
N ASP A 91 19.63 2.16 4.50
CA ASP A 91 19.41 3.60 4.71
C ASP A 91 18.29 4.12 3.80
N PRO A 92 17.17 4.57 4.33
CA PRO A 92 16.20 5.30 3.52
C PRO A 92 16.80 6.63 3.06
N ILE A 93 16.27 7.20 1.98
CA ILE A 93 16.82 8.41 1.35
C ILE A 93 17.08 9.55 2.33
N TRP A 94 16.19 9.78 3.30
CA TRP A 94 16.40 10.83 4.32
C TRP A 94 17.59 10.55 5.25
N SER A 95 17.94 9.28 5.48
CA SER A 95 19.15 8.92 6.25
C SER A 95 20.42 9.16 5.43
N VAL A 96 20.39 8.78 4.15
CA VAL A 96 21.49 9.06 3.20
C VAL A 96 21.75 10.56 3.10
N LEU A 97 20.69 11.36 2.94
CA LEU A 97 20.77 12.82 2.87
C LEU A 97 21.28 13.43 4.19
N SER A 98 20.79 12.94 5.33
CA SER A 98 21.22 13.41 6.66
C SER A 98 22.69 13.17 6.92
N LYS A 99 23.21 11.98 6.54
CA LYS A 99 24.63 11.63 6.64
C LYS A 99 25.51 12.55 5.76
N ALA A 100 24.95 13.07 4.67
CA ALA A 100 25.59 14.07 3.81
C ALA A 100 25.38 15.53 4.29
N GLY A 101 24.84 15.72 5.50
CA GLY A 101 24.67 17.04 6.12
C GLY A 101 23.40 17.81 5.68
N LYS A 102 22.52 17.19 4.86
CA LYS A 102 21.26 17.83 4.42
C LYS A 102 20.24 17.88 5.55
N LEU A 103 19.50 18.96 5.63
CA LEU A 103 18.43 19.16 6.61
C LEU A 103 17.14 18.51 6.11
N CYS A 104 16.64 17.50 6.82
CA CYS A 104 15.54 16.65 6.39
C CYS A 104 14.33 16.74 7.32
N GLY A 105 13.12 16.89 6.75
CA GLY A 105 11.85 16.75 7.43
C GLY A 105 11.01 15.65 6.80
N VAL A 106 10.47 14.72 7.59
CA VAL A 106 9.65 13.61 7.08
C VAL A 106 8.41 13.42 7.94
N ILE A 107 7.23 13.45 7.33
CA ILE A 107 5.94 13.28 8.00
C ILE A 107 5.19 12.10 7.39
N ASP A 108 4.86 11.12 8.22
CA ASP A 108 3.97 9.98 7.93
C ASP A 108 4.34 9.16 6.67
N ALA A 109 5.64 9.03 6.35
CA ALA A 109 6.08 8.09 5.32
C ALA A 109 5.67 6.66 5.72
N PRO A 110 4.81 5.97 4.90
CA PRO A 110 4.26 4.68 5.28
C PRO A 110 5.34 3.61 5.50
N TYR A 111 5.12 2.74 6.48
CA TYR A 111 6.02 1.64 6.88
C TYR A 111 7.42 2.07 7.29
N SER A 112 7.61 3.36 7.59
CA SER A 112 8.88 3.89 8.09
C SER A 112 8.91 3.95 9.61
N TYR A 113 10.11 4.07 10.17
CA TYR A 113 10.33 4.10 11.63
C TYR A 113 10.97 5.42 12.06
N PRO A 114 10.90 5.79 13.36
CA PRO A 114 11.65 6.94 13.87
C PRO A 114 13.15 6.69 13.67
N THR A 115 13.76 7.42 12.77
CA THR A 115 15.20 7.28 12.45
C THR A 115 16.00 8.10 13.45
N ALA A 116 16.73 7.43 14.34
CA ALA A 116 17.68 8.10 15.22
C ALA A 116 18.81 8.75 14.40
N GLY A 117 19.13 10.00 14.73
CA GLY A 117 20.24 10.71 14.04
C GLY A 117 19.88 11.36 12.71
N ILE A 118 18.59 11.43 12.34
CA ILE A 118 18.19 12.28 11.20
C ILE A 118 18.59 13.73 11.48
N ASN A 119 19.25 14.37 10.52
CA ASN A 119 19.56 15.80 10.61
C ASN A 119 18.28 16.61 10.32
N GLY A 120 17.45 16.79 11.36
CA GLY A 120 16.17 17.46 11.21
C GLY A 120 15.07 16.83 12.07
N LEU A 121 13.93 16.48 11.45
CA LEU A 121 12.79 15.88 12.16
C LEU A 121 12.13 14.74 11.39
N LYS A 122 11.49 13.84 12.16
CA LYS A 122 10.61 12.80 11.61
C LYS A 122 9.38 12.62 12.48
N VAL A 123 8.22 12.55 11.84
CA VAL A 123 6.92 12.23 12.44
C VAL A 123 6.44 10.92 11.81
N VAL A 124 6.07 9.94 12.62
CA VAL A 124 5.70 8.60 12.17
C VAL A 124 4.38 8.20 12.81
N ASP A 125 3.48 7.66 12.01
CA ASP A 125 2.18 7.12 12.43
C ASP A 125 1.22 8.16 13.07
N ARG A 126 1.40 9.47 12.77
CA ARG A 126 0.52 10.53 13.28
C ARG A 126 -0.88 10.43 12.68
N ALA A 127 -0.95 10.13 11.38
CA ALA A 127 -2.19 9.94 10.64
C ALA A 127 -1.94 8.92 9.53
N ALA A 128 -1.43 7.74 9.89
CA ALA A 128 -1.16 6.64 8.97
C ALA A 128 -2.41 5.77 8.77
N HIS A 129 -2.49 5.06 7.63
CA HIS A 129 -3.53 4.07 7.39
C HIS A 129 -3.39 2.85 8.31
N VAL A 130 -2.17 2.31 8.38
CA VAL A 130 -1.79 1.23 9.29
C VAL A 130 -0.45 1.59 9.91
N PRO A 131 -0.33 1.63 11.24
CA PRO A 131 0.93 1.91 11.90
C PRO A 131 2.00 0.87 11.59
N ALA A 132 3.24 1.31 11.46
CA ALA A 132 4.38 0.43 11.27
C ALA A 132 4.57 -0.49 12.49
N GLY A 133 4.87 -1.77 12.23
CA GLY A 133 5.23 -2.75 13.26
C GLY A 133 4.09 -3.33 14.06
N GLY A 134 2.82 -3.19 13.63
CA GLY A 134 1.66 -3.81 14.30
C GLY A 134 1.47 -3.39 15.76
N GLY A 135 2.09 -2.26 16.16
CA GLY A 135 2.02 -1.72 17.51
C GLY A 135 0.67 -1.09 17.84
N ASN A 136 0.53 -0.57 19.04
CA ASN A 136 -0.66 0.16 19.44
C ASN A 136 -0.90 1.33 18.49
N TYR A 137 -2.07 1.37 17.86
CA TYR A 137 -2.54 2.43 16.95
C TYR A 137 -2.58 3.85 17.58
N MET A 138 -2.16 3.98 18.83
CA MET A 138 -2.25 5.22 19.60
C MET A 138 -0.92 5.95 19.78
N ASP A 139 0.21 5.32 19.49
CA ASP A 139 1.53 5.89 19.79
C ASP A 139 2.21 6.37 18.52
N PHE A 140 1.86 7.56 18.03
CA PHE A 140 2.70 8.17 17.03
C PHE A 140 4.06 8.58 17.64
N ARG A 141 5.10 8.47 16.84
CA ARG A 141 6.48 8.62 17.28
C ARG A 141 7.16 9.72 16.50
N THR A 142 8.08 10.40 17.16
CA THR A 142 8.82 11.50 16.55
C THR A 142 10.32 11.39 16.82
N TYR A 143 11.08 12.02 15.94
CA TYR A 143 12.44 12.46 16.21
C TYR A 143 12.56 13.96 15.92
N PRO A 144 13.04 14.78 16.85
CA PRO A 144 13.32 14.44 18.24
C PRO A 144 12.05 14.03 19.03
N ARG A 145 12.21 13.27 20.12
CA ARG A 145 11.07 12.71 20.89
C ARG A 145 10.11 13.76 21.42
N GLY A 146 10.62 14.91 21.88
CA GLY A 146 9.79 16.00 22.42
C GLY A 146 8.87 16.68 21.40
N LEU A 147 9.08 16.45 20.10
CA LEU A 147 8.22 17.00 19.04
C LEU A 147 6.78 16.45 19.11
N ALA A 148 6.59 15.23 19.63
CA ALA A 148 5.26 14.64 19.78
C ALA A 148 4.34 15.48 20.67
N ASP A 149 4.84 15.94 21.82
CA ASP A 149 4.07 16.74 22.78
C ASP A 149 3.70 18.11 22.18
N GLU A 150 4.63 18.73 21.43
CA GLU A 150 4.38 19.98 20.72
C GLU A 150 3.27 19.79 19.67
N ILE A 151 3.33 18.74 18.88
CA ILE A 151 2.33 18.44 17.84
C ILE A 151 0.94 18.22 18.47
N ILE A 152 0.84 17.44 19.55
CA ILE A 152 -0.44 17.23 20.25
C ILE A 152 -0.98 18.55 20.82
N LYS A 153 -0.11 19.37 21.40
CA LYS A 153 -0.52 20.65 21.98
C LYS A 153 -1.06 21.62 20.92
N LEU A 154 -0.46 21.67 19.72
CA LEU A 154 -0.81 22.63 18.68
C LEU A 154 -1.92 22.13 17.75
N PHE A 155 -1.93 20.86 17.41
CA PHE A 155 -2.80 20.29 16.39
C PHE A 155 -3.77 19.21 16.92
N GLY A 156 -3.73 18.94 18.23
CA GLY A 156 -4.53 17.90 18.85
C GLY A 156 -4.11 16.48 18.43
N PRO A 157 -4.81 15.45 18.95
CA PRO A 157 -4.63 14.06 18.53
C PRO A 157 -5.11 13.85 17.09
N ASP A 158 -4.82 12.67 16.52
CA ASP A 158 -5.40 12.24 15.24
C ASP A 158 -6.94 12.21 15.35
N PRO A 159 -7.69 12.84 14.44
CA PRO A 159 -9.17 12.78 14.44
C PRO A 159 -9.74 11.37 14.39
N ALA A 160 -9.04 10.44 13.74
CA ALA A 160 -9.40 9.02 13.73
C ALA A 160 -8.92 8.26 14.98
N ASN A 161 -8.37 8.93 15.99
CA ASN A 161 -7.81 8.33 17.21
C ASN A 161 -6.78 7.22 16.92
N GLY A 162 -6.02 7.33 15.85
CA GLY A 162 -5.08 6.31 15.40
C GLY A 162 -5.73 5.01 14.89
N HIS A 163 -7.05 5.00 14.66
CA HIS A 163 -7.71 3.83 14.10
C HIS A 163 -7.50 3.70 12.60
N SER A 164 -7.32 2.47 12.14
CA SER A 164 -7.42 2.13 10.71
C SER A 164 -8.83 2.45 10.20
N SER A 165 -8.93 2.85 8.91
CA SER A 165 -10.22 3.05 8.23
C SER A 165 -11.14 1.84 8.32
N ASP A 166 -10.59 0.64 8.41
CA ASP A 166 -11.33 -0.61 8.56
C ASP A 166 -12.14 -0.71 9.87
N TYR A 167 -11.89 0.20 10.80
CA TYR A 167 -12.59 0.26 12.08
C TYR A 167 -13.95 0.96 12.00
N PHE A 168 -14.13 1.83 11.01
CA PHE A 168 -15.34 2.66 10.89
C PHE A 168 -16.40 1.96 10.06
N PRO A 169 -17.66 1.85 10.56
CA PRO A 169 -18.79 1.46 9.72
C PRO A 169 -19.11 2.57 8.70
N VAL A 170 -19.65 2.18 7.53
CA VAL A 170 -20.10 3.09 6.46
C VAL A 170 -21.35 2.51 5.78
N ASP A 171 -22.28 2.00 6.58
CA ASP A 171 -23.49 1.32 6.11
C ASP A 171 -24.73 2.24 6.17
N THR A 172 -24.66 3.32 6.96
CA THR A 172 -25.75 4.29 7.13
C THR A 172 -25.29 5.71 6.75
N PRO A 173 -26.21 6.64 6.41
CA PRO A 173 -25.85 8.01 6.06
C PRO A 173 -25.02 8.72 7.14
N ASP A 174 -25.37 8.54 8.41
CA ASP A 174 -24.65 9.19 9.52
C ASP A 174 -23.23 8.61 9.70
N GLU A 175 -23.07 7.30 9.55
CA GLU A 175 -21.77 6.62 9.59
C GLU A 175 -20.87 7.11 8.44
N VAL A 176 -21.41 7.23 7.22
CA VAL A 176 -20.67 7.74 6.05
C VAL A 176 -20.26 9.19 6.25
N ARG A 177 -21.19 10.05 6.70
CA ARG A 177 -20.87 11.46 6.98
C ARG A 177 -19.81 11.57 8.07
N GLY A 178 -19.96 10.86 9.19
CA GLY A 178 -19.00 10.86 10.29
C GLY A 178 -17.62 10.37 9.85
N PHE A 179 -17.55 9.31 9.04
CA PHE A 179 -16.29 8.83 8.45
C PHE A 179 -15.65 9.89 7.55
N ARG A 180 -16.42 10.43 6.60
CA ARG A 180 -15.94 11.48 5.69
C ARG A 180 -15.40 12.69 6.45
N ASP A 181 -16.15 13.18 7.42
CA ASP A 181 -15.80 14.40 8.17
C ASP A 181 -14.51 14.22 8.99
N ILE A 182 -14.30 13.04 9.60
CA ILE A 182 -13.04 12.67 10.26
C ILE A 182 -11.86 12.74 9.30
N TYR A 183 -12.00 12.22 8.07
CA TYR A 183 -10.92 12.18 7.10
C TYR A 183 -10.67 13.53 6.42
N LEU A 184 -11.70 14.38 6.26
CA LEU A 184 -11.54 15.78 5.86
C LEU A 184 -10.74 16.56 6.93
N GLU A 185 -11.08 16.38 8.19
CA GLU A 185 -10.36 17.01 9.31
C GLU A 185 -8.90 16.53 9.39
N ARG A 186 -8.63 15.24 9.09
CA ARG A 186 -7.25 14.71 9.03
C ARG A 186 -6.43 15.42 7.95
N VAL A 187 -6.98 15.60 6.74
CA VAL A 187 -6.32 16.34 5.64
C VAL A 187 -5.97 17.74 6.09
N ASP A 188 -6.92 18.47 6.68
CA ASP A 188 -6.71 19.85 7.11
C ASP A 188 -5.66 19.96 8.22
N ARG A 189 -5.78 19.15 9.28
CA ARG A 189 -4.82 19.15 10.40
C ARG A 189 -3.40 18.72 9.97
N LYS A 190 -3.28 17.73 9.09
CA LYS A 190 -1.98 17.32 8.53
C LYS A 190 -1.37 18.43 7.68
N THR A 191 -2.18 19.12 6.89
CA THR A 191 -1.73 20.27 6.08
C THR A 191 -1.21 21.39 6.95
N ASP A 192 -1.94 21.75 8.02
CA ASP A 192 -1.53 22.79 8.96
C ASP A 192 -0.24 22.42 9.71
N LEU A 193 -0.13 21.18 10.17
CA LEU A 193 1.09 20.64 10.78
C LEU A 193 2.28 20.69 9.80
N THR A 194 2.07 20.25 8.56
CA THR A 194 3.12 20.26 7.54
C THR A 194 3.59 21.68 7.26
N LEU A 195 2.67 22.64 7.10
CA LEU A 195 2.99 24.06 6.91
C LEU A 195 3.72 24.66 8.11
N HIS A 196 3.32 24.30 9.32
CA HIS A 196 3.99 24.75 10.55
C HIS A 196 5.44 24.26 10.59
N LEU A 197 5.68 22.98 10.37
CA LEU A 197 7.01 22.40 10.41
C LEU A 197 7.87 22.85 9.21
N TRP A 198 7.27 23.01 8.02
CA TRP A 198 7.95 23.54 6.84
C TRP A 198 8.55 24.93 7.09
N ARG A 199 7.83 25.82 7.76
CA ARG A 199 8.25 27.21 8.03
C ARG A 199 9.33 27.33 9.10
N GLN A 200 9.55 26.29 9.91
CA GLN A 200 10.50 26.37 11.03
C GLN A 200 11.96 26.45 10.59
N ARG A 201 12.31 25.86 9.44
CA ARG A 201 13.71 25.74 9.02
C ARG A 201 13.83 25.80 7.49
N PRO A 202 15.01 26.14 6.95
CA PRO A 202 15.30 26.09 5.52
C PRO A 202 15.65 24.66 5.11
N TRP A 203 14.65 23.79 5.02
CA TRP A 203 14.81 22.39 4.66
C TRP A 203 15.47 22.20 3.30
N ASP A 204 16.46 21.28 3.19
CA ASP A 204 16.97 20.79 1.91
C ASP A 204 16.00 19.77 1.31
N PHE A 205 15.50 18.86 2.14
CA PHE A 205 14.52 17.82 1.79
C PHE A 205 13.35 17.82 2.78
N PHE A 206 12.15 17.84 2.26
CA PHE A 206 10.94 17.68 3.08
C PHE A 206 9.95 16.77 2.41
N MET A 207 9.39 15.83 3.15
CA MET A 207 8.41 14.87 2.67
C MET A 207 7.22 14.80 3.61
N THR A 208 6.02 14.82 3.05
CA THR A 208 4.77 14.56 3.79
C THR A 208 3.91 13.60 3.00
N VAL A 209 3.22 12.66 3.67
CA VAL A 209 2.36 11.68 3.00
C VAL A 209 0.96 11.72 3.58
N TYR A 210 -0.03 11.80 2.68
CA TYR A 210 -1.45 11.72 2.96
C TYR A 210 -1.95 10.32 2.64
N THR A 211 -2.65 9.67 3.59
CA THR A 211 -3.24 8.32 3.43
C THR A 211 -4.76 8.35 3.32
N GLU A 212 -5.36 9.53 3.25
CA GLU A 212 -6.80 9.71 3.30
C GLU A 212 -7.50 9.19 2.04
N ALA A 213 -6.87 9.33 0.84
CA ALA A 213 -7.38 8.73 -0.41
C ALA A 213 -7.43 7.20 -0.31
N HIS A 214 -6.39 6.58 0.27
CA HIS A 214 -6.33 5.15 0.56
C HIS A 214 -7.50 4.71 1.46
N CYS A 215 -7.70 5.42 2.56
CA CYS A 215 -8.71 5.09 3.55
C CYS A 215 -10.14 5.18 2.99
N VAL A 216 -10.47 6.30 2.32
CA VAL A 216 -11.80 6.49 1.75
C VAL A 216 -12.04 5.55 0.58
N GLY A 217 -11.02 5.30 -0.24
CA GLY A 217 -11.08 4.37 -1.36
C GLY A 217 -11.45 2.95 -0.93
N HIS A 218 -10.81 2.42 0.12
CA HIS A 218 -11.16 1.11 0.65
C HIS A 218 -12.60 1.03 1.18
N ARG A 219 -13.08 2.10 1.81
CA ARG A 219 -14.35 2.06 2.55
C ARG A 219 -15.55 2.48 1.72
N CYS A 220 -15.42 3.46 0.84
CA CYS A 220 -16.54 4.13 0.17
C CYS A 220 -16.65 3.86 -1.33
N TRP A 221 -15.88 2.91 -1.89
CA TRP A 221 -15.95 2.63 -3.33
C TRP A 221 -17.35 2.22 -3.80
N HIS A 222 -18.08 1.48 -2.99
CA HIS A 222 -19.46 1.06 -3.29
C HIS A 222 -20.48 2.23 -3.30
N ILE A 223 -20.14 3.37 -2.74
CA ILE A 223 -20.96 4.58 -2.80
C ILE A 223 -20.67 5.34 -4.09
N HIS A 224 -19.38 5.40 -4.47
CA HIS A 224 -18.87 6.10 -5.64
C HIS A 224 -19.23 5.40 -6.97
N ASP A 225 -19.07 4.08 -7.03
CA ASP A 225 -19.19 3.26 -8.23
C ASP A 225 -20.61 2.66 -8.32
N ASP A 226 -21.44 3.17 -9.21
CA ASP A 226 -22.82 2.71 -9.42
C ASP A 226 -22.92 1.29 -9.98
N GLN A 227 -21.82 0.74 -10.52
CA GLN A 227 -21.73 -0.65 -10.97
C GLN A 227 -21.23 -1.60 -9.86
N HIS A 228 -20.93 -1.08 -8.68
CA HIS A 228 -20.45 -1.92 -7.58
C HIS A 228 -21.59 -2.79 -7.04
N PRO A 229 -21.38 -4.13 -6.79
CA PRO A 229 -22.45 -5.04 -6.32
C PRO A 229 -23.13 -4.64 -5.00
N ARG A 230 -22.47 -3.80 -4.20
CA ARG A 230 -22.99 -3.27 -2.93
C ARG A 230 -23.48 -1.83 -3.05
N HIS A 231 -23.62 -1.30 -4.26
CA HIS A 231 -24.11 0.06 -4.46
C HIS A 231 -25.56 0.19 -4.00
N ASP A 232 -25.81 1.21 -3.17
CA ASP A 232 -27.15 1.62 -2.77
C ASP A 232 -27.41 3.04 -3.29
N PRO A 233 -28.25 3.20 -4.33
CA PRO A 233 -28.53 4.52 -4.91
C PRO A 233 -29.16 5.51 -3.93
N ALA A 234 -29.95 5.03 -2.95
CA ALA A 234 -30.56 5.90 -1.96
C ALA A 234 -29.50 6.46 -0.99
N LEU A 235 -28.60 5.60 -0.51
CA LEU A 235 -27.47 6.02 0.31
C LEU A 235 -26.57 7.01 -0.46
N ALA A 236 -26.17 6.67 -1.69
CA ALA A 236 -25.32 7.51 -2.51
C ALA A 236 -25.94 8.88 -2.79
N HIS A 237 -27.25 8.93 -3.09
CA HIS A 237 -27.97 10.18 -3.28
C HIS A 237 -27.99 11.05 -2.01
N GLU A 238 -28.13 10.43 -0.84
CA GLU A 238 -28.25 11.17 0.42
C GLU A 238 -26.89 11.71 0.92
N VAL A 239 -25.80 10.94 0.74
CA VAL A 239 -24.48 11.29 1.30
C VAL A 239 -23.53 11.97 0.30
N GLY A 240 -23.84 11.91 -0.99
CA GLY A 240 -22.95 12.36 -2.06
C GLY A 240 -21.79 11.39 -2.32
N ASP A 241 -20.64 11.91 -2.75
CA ASP A 241 -19.45 11.12 -3.07
C ASP A 241 -18.31 11.39 -2.08
N PRO A 242 -18.16 10.59 -1.03
CA PRO A 242 -17.10 10.78 -0.03
C PRO A 242 -15.69 10.68 -0.61
N ILE A 243 -15.48 9.89 -1.68
CA ILE A 243 -14.18 9.78 -2.35
C ILE A 243 -13.84 11.12 -3.00
N LYS A 244 -14.77 11.69 -3.76
CA LYS A 244 -14.58 12.98 -4.41
C LYS A 244 -14.32 14.11 -3.42
N ASP A 245 -15.05 14.14 -2.31
CA ASP A 245 -14.88 15.15 -1.25
C ASP A 245 -13.44 15.15 -0.68
N ILE A 246 -12.88 13.96 -0.42
CA ILE A 246 -11.51 13.81 0.05
C ILE A 246 -10.49 14.25 -1.01
N TYR A 247 -10.71 13.90 -2.30
CA TYR A 247 -9.81 14.34 -3.37
C TYR A 247 -9.82 15.86 -3.56
N ILE A 248 -10.96 16.52 -3.41
CA ILE A 248 -11.06 17.98 -3.41
C ILE A 248 -10.28 18.58 -2.22
N ALA A 249 -10.35 17.97 -1.05
CA ALA A 249 -9.58 18.41 0.10
C ALA A 249 -8.06 18.24 -0.12
N LEU A 250 -7.65 17.12 -0.71
CA LEU A 250 -6.25 16.86 -1.07
C LEU A 250 -5.74 17.84 -2.15
N ASP A 251 -6.55 18.17 -3.17
CA ASP A 251 -6.19 19.20 -4.17
C ASP A 251 -5.90 20.55 -3.51
N ARG A 252 -6.76 20.96 -2.56
CA ARG A 252 -6.53 22.18 -1.76
C ARG A 252 -5.29 22.10 -0.88
N ALA A 253 -5.02 20.93 -0.28
CA ALA A 253 -3.83 20.70 0.52
C ALA A 253 -2.55 20.83 -0.31
N VAL A 254 -2.51 20.18 -1.49
CA VAL A 254 -1.40 20.30 -2.45
C VAL A 254 -1.19 21.77 -2.84
N LYS A 255 -2.25 22.51 -3.19
CA LYS A 255 -2.17 23.94 -3.51
C LYS A 255 -1.51 24.73 -2.38
N ARG A 256 -2.01 24.59 -1.14
CA ARG A 256 -1.50 25.32 0.03
C ARG A 256 -0.01 25.03 0.29
N LEU A 257 0.41 23.77 0.11
CA LEU A 257 1.80 23.36 0.29
C LEU A 257 2.69 23.93 -0.82
N MET A 258 2.25 23.89 -2.09
CA MET A 258 2.97 24.46 -3.22
C MET A 258 3.15 25.98 -3.08
N GLU A 259 2.10 26.70 -2.70
CA GLU A 259 2.15 28.15 -2.45
C GLU A 259 3.13 28.49 -1.31
N ALA A 260 3.12 27.73 -0.23
CA ALA A 260 4.02 27.94 0.90
C ALA A 260 5.48 27.57 0.59
N ALA A 261 5.71 26.62 -0.30
CA ALA A 261 7.04 26.21 -0.74
C ALA A 261 7.71 27.30 -1.59
N GLY A 262 6.93 28.04 -2.41
CA GLY A 262 7.41 29.11 -3.27
C GLY A 262 8.13 28.61 -4.53
N ALA A 263 8.36 29.52 -5.48
CA ALA A 263 8.87 29.20 -6.82
C ALA A 263 10.28 28.61 -6.86
N GLU A 264 11.10 28.87 -5.84
CA GLU A 264 12.48 28.36 -5.75
C GLU A 264 12.58 26.92 -5.23
N THR A 265 11.46 26.33 -4.82
CA THR A 265 11.40 24.96 -4.32
C THR A 265 10.97 24.03 -5.44
N ARG A 266 11.74 22.99 -5.68
CA ARG A 266 11.32 21.88 -6.54
C ARG A 266 10.30 21.02 -5.81
N ILE A 267 9.21 20.67 -6.48
CA ILE A 267 8.08 19.97 -5.86
C ILE A 267 7.79 18.71 -6.67
N ILE A 268 7.68 17.58 -5.99
CA ILE A 268 7.17 16.33 -6.57
C ILE A 268 5.89 15.94 -5.83
N VAL A 269 4.77 15.91 -6.54
CA VAL A 269 3.53 15.30 -6.06
C VAL A 269 3.54 13.85 -6.53
N TYR A 270 3.55 12.91 -5.58
CA TYR A 270 3.73 11.48 -5.84
C TYR A 270 2.48 10.71 -5.46
N LEU A 271 1.83 10.07 -6.44
CA LEU A 271 0.71 9.14 -6.28
C LEU A 271 1.26 7.73 -6.29
N SER A 272 1.24 7.04 -5.16
CA SER A 272 1.97 5.77 -4.98
C SER A 272 1.47 4.65 -5.91
N HIS A 273 0.20 4.37 -5.86
CA HIS A 273 -0.56 3.43 -6.69
C HIS A 273 -2.01 3.93 -6.76
N GLY A 274 -2.86 3.30 -7.57
CA GLY A 274 -4.26 3.69 -7.68
C GLY A 274 -5.20 2.90 -6.76
N MET A 275 -6.50 3.20 -6.90
CA MET A 275 -7.62 2.55 -6.22
C MET A 275 -8.72 2.22 -7.24
N GLY A 276 -9.48 1.15 -7.00
CA GLY A 276 -10.60 0.72 -7.84
C GLY A 276 -11.56 -0.19 -7.07
N PRO A 277 -12.59 -0.76 -7.73
CA PRO A 277 -13.50 -1.69 -7.07
C PRO A 277 -12.77 -2.94 -6.60
N ARG A 278 -13.16 -3.44 -5.43
CA ARG A 278 -12.59 -4.68 -4.89
C ARG A 278 -13.13 -5.89 -5.64
N ARG A 279 -12.25 -6.59 -6.33
CA ARG A 279 -12.52 -7.81 -7.09
C ARG A 279 -11.32 -8.74 -6.91
N SER A 280 -11.33 -9.52 -5.84
CA SER A 280 -10.17 -10.32 -5.41
C SER A 280 -10.56 -11.74 -5.11
N ALA A 281 -9.73 -12.71 -5.51
CA ALA A 281 -9.83 -14.12 -5.16
C ALA A 281 -8.94 -14.51 -3.97
N THR A 282 -8.34 -13.55 -3.27
CA THR A 282 -7.43 -13.84 -2.14
C THR A 282 -8.06 -14.76 -1.11
N LYS A 283 -9.35 -14.60 -0.80
CA LYS A 283 -10.05 -15.50 0.14
C LYS A 283 -10.24 -16.93 -0.37
N LEU A 284 -10.16 -17.15 -1.68
CA LEU A 284 -10.34 -18.47 -2.30
C LEU A 284 -9.01 -19.20 -2.47
N LEU A 285 -7.88 -18.50 -2.50
CA LEU A 285 -6.60 -19.08 -2.92
C LEU A 285 -6.21 -20.28 -2.07
N ASP A 286 -6.23 -20.17 -0.74
CA ASP A 286 -5.82 -21.30 0.12
C ASP A 286 -6.76 -22.51 0.00
N ARG A 287 -8.05 -22.29 -0.24
CA ARG A 287 -9.03 -23.36 -0.54
C ARG A 287 -8.73 -24.02 -1.88
N ILE A 288 -8.41 -23.24 -2.91
CA ILE A 288 -8.03 -23.74 -4.23
C ILE A 288 -6.77 -24.61 -4.11
N LEU A 289 -5.75 -24.10 -3.42
CA LEU A 289 -4.48 -24.80 -3.20
C LEU A 289 -4.69 -26.11 -2.42
N ALA A 290 -5.53 -26.11 -1.39
CA ALA A 290 -5.86 -27.30 -0.63
C ALA A 290 -6.58 -28.35 -1.47
N ARG A 291 -7.52 -27.94 -2.33
CA ARG A 291 -8.22 -28.84 -3.26
C ARG A 291 -7.28 -29.47 -4.28
N PHE A 292 -6.24 -28.78 -4.73
CA PHE A 292 -5.21 -29.36 -5.60
C PHE A 292 -4.46 -30.53 -4.92
N GLU A 293 -4.30 -30.47 -3.59
CA GLU A 293 -3.69 -31.53 -2.78
C GLU A 293 -4.70 -32.58 -2.27
N GLY A 294 -5.99 -32.44 -2.57
CA GLY A 294 -7.05 -33.31 -2.05
C GLY A 294 -7.32 -33.14 -0.55
N VAL A 295 -6.95 -31.98 0.02
CA VAL A 295 -7.13 -31.64 1.44
C VAL A 295 -8.33 -30.71 1.61
N GLU A 296 -9.15 -30.96 2.62
CA GLU A 296 -10.20 -30.03 3.01
C GLU A 296 -9.69 -29.04 4.06
N VAL A 297 -9.80 -27.75 3.75
CA VAL A 297 -9.54 -26.67 4.72
C VAL A 297 -10.77 -26.54 5.60
N ALA A 298 -10.61 -26.82 6.89
CA ALA A 298 -11.68 -26.60 7.86
C ALA A 298 -12.08 -25.13 7.92
N THR A 299 -13.33 -24.84 7.58
CA THR A 299 -13.90 -23.50 7.73
C THR A 299 -14.56 -23.38 9.09
N LEU A 300 -14.19 -22.38 9.86
CA LEU A 300 -14.96 -21.94 11.01
C LEU A 300 -16.23 -21.23 10.51
N SER A 301 -17.19 -22.02 10.04
CA SER A 301 -18.50 -21.53 9.66
C SER A 301 -19.54 -22.11 10.60
N GLY A 302 -20.30 -21.26 11.25
CA GLY A 302 -21.43 -21.67 12.08
C GLY A 302 -22.17 -20.49 12.67
N PRO A 303 -23.39 -20.73 13.19
CA PRO A 303 -24.21 -19.71 13.85
C PRO A 303 -23.47 -18.97 14.97
N LEU A 304 -22.45 -19.61 15.58
CA LEU A 304 -21.60 -19.02 16.61
C LEU A 304 -20.86 -17.75 16.13
N MET A 305 -20.37 -17.76 14.89
CA MET A 305 -19.64 -16.59 14.35
C MET A 305 -20.57 -15.43 13.98
N THR A 306 -21.80 -15.70 13.61
CA THR A 306 -22.83 -14.66 13.39
C THR A 306 -23.20 -13.97 14.70
N THR A 307 -23.31 -14.74 15.76
CA THR A 307 -23.61 -14.22 17.12
C THR A 307 -22.41 -13.40 17.65
N VAL A 308 -21.19 -13.89 17.48
CA VAL A 308 -19.96 -13.16 17.86
C VAL A 308 -19.86 -11.82 17.11
N ARG A 309 -20.25 -11.75 15.83
CA ARG A 309 -20.29 -10.50 15.07
C ARG A 309 -21.34 -9.52 15.61
N GLY A 310 -22.55 -10.01 15.94
CA GLY A 310 -23.59 -9.18 16.54
C GLY A 310 -23.13 -8.56 17.85
N VAL A 311 -22.52 -9.36 18.72
CA VAL A 311 -21.96 -8.87 19.98
C VAL A 311 -20.79 -7.90 19.73
N TRP A 312 -19.91 -8.18 18.77
CA TRP A 312 -18.79 -7.31 18.42
C TRP A 312 -19.25 -5.94 17.91
N ARG A 313 -20.31 -5.89 17.09
CA ARG A 313 -20.86 -4.65 16.52
C ARG A 313 -21.38 -3.69 17.60
N HIS A 314 -21.91 -4.23 18.70
CA HIS A 314 -22.49 -3.45 19.79
C HIS A 314 -21.57 -3.27 21.00
N MET A 315 -20.34 -3.76 20.93
CA MET A 315 -19.38 -3.69 22.05
C MET A 315 -18.74 -2.30 22.13
N PRO A 316 -18.69 -1.65 23.31
CA PRO A 316 -17.99 -0.38 23.50
C PRO A 316 -16.52 -0.46 23.10
N ASP A 317 -15.96 0.62 22.53
CA ASP A 317 -14.59 0.69 22.00
C ASP A 317 -13.51 0.29 23.03
N GLY A 318 -13.69 0.65 24.28
CA GLY A 318 -12.78 0.28 25.36
C GLY A 318 -12.63 -1.23 25.57
N TRP A 319 -13.67 -2.02 25.21
CA TRP A 319 -13.67 -3.49 25.31
C TRP A 319 -13.22 -4.17 24.02
N ARG A 320 -13.38 -3.51 22.88
CA ARG A 320 -12.92 -4.03 21.59
C ARG A 320 -11.40 -4.05 21.49
N ARG A 321 -10.69 -3.05 22.06
CA ARG A 321 -9.23 -2.89 21.94
C ARG A 321 -8.43 -4.10 22.42
N PRO A 322 -8.58 -4.61 23.67
CA PRO A 322 -7.84 -5.78 24.12
C PRO A 322 -8.23 -7.05 23.37
N LEU A 323 -9.50 -7.17 22.94
CA LEU A 323 -10.01 -8.32 22.21
C LEU A 323 -9.54 -8.32 20.74
N TRP A 324 -9.28 -7.16 20.14
CA TRP A 324 -8.72 -7.07 18.79
C TRP A 324 -7.30 -7.65 18.72
N SER A 325 -6.45 -7.32 19.70
CA SER A 325 -5.12 -7.89 19.76
C SER A 325 -5.14 -9.41 20.01
N LEU A 326 -6.15 -9.90 20.74
CA LEU A 326 -6.38 -11.33 20.92
C LEU A 326 -6.92 -11.99 19.65
N ARG A 327 -7.84 -11.33 18.94
CA ARG A 327 -8.35 -11.77 17.63
C ARG A 327 -7.23 -11.86 16.60
N ASP A 328 -6.38 -10.84 16.51
CA ASP A 328 -5.21 -10.83 15.62
C ASP A 328 -4.22 -11.96 15.99
N LYS A 329 -3.98 -12.16 17.27
CA LYS A 329 -3.17 -13.28 17.75
C LYS A 329 -3.81 -14.64 17.45
N VAL A 330 -5.14 -14.76 17.53
CA VAL A 330 -5.87 -16.01 17.23
C VAL A 330 -5.98 -16.21 15.72
N SER A 331 -6.29 -15.17 14.93
CA SER A 331 -6.34 -15.27 13.47
C SER A 331 -4.96 -15.51 12.85
N ASN A 332 -3.92 -14.90 13.42
CA ASN A 332 -2.53 -15.10 12.97
C ASN A 332 -1.91 -16.39 13.52
N ARG A 333 -2.29 -16.85 14.73
CA ARG A 333 -1.67 -18.00 15.39
C ARG A 333 -2.26 -19.36 15.05
N GLY A 334 -3.47 -19.43 14.52
CA GLY A 334 -4.11 -20.70 14.82
C GLY A 334 -4.88 -21.38 13.73
N PHE A 335 -5.18 -20.74 12.64
CA PHE A 335 -6.21 -21.30 11.78
C PHE A 335 -5.75 -21.75 10.39
N GLN A 336 -4.51 -22.18 10.29
CA GLN A 336 -4.13 -23.08 9.19
C GLN A 336 -3.43 -24.34 9.72
N PRO A 337 -4.15 -25.23 10.42
CA PRO A 337 -3.61 -26.55 10.72
C PRO A 337 -3.29 -27.22 9.39
N GLY A 338 -2.08 -27.71 9.23
CA GLY A 338 -1.66 -28.42 8.05
C GLY A 338 -0.67 -27.71 7.13
N ARG A 339 -0.36 -26.41 7.28
CA ARG A 339 0.70 -25.78 6.46
C ARG A 339 2.02 -26.56 6.50
N ARG A 340 2.41 -27.09 7.66
CA ARG A 340 3.65 -27.86 7.84
C ARG A 340 3.69 -29.17 7.04
N SER A 341 2.54 -29.76 6.74
CA SER A 341 2.44 -31.03 6.00
C SER A 341 2.06 -30.84 4.52
N ARG A 342 1.70 -29.61 4.12
CA ARG A 342 1.34 -29.29 2.73
C ARG A 342 2.59 -29.03 1.90
N ARG A 343 2.52 -29.31 0.61
CA ARG A 343 3.60 -28.99 -0.35
C ARG A 343 3.69 -27.50 -0.66
N TYR A 344 2.56 -26.80 -0.57
CA TYR A 344 2.44 -25.36 -0.80
C TYR A 344 1.23 -24.80 -0.07
N PHE A 345 1.26 -23.50 0.21
CA PHE A 345 0.19 -22.81 0.90
C PHE A 345 0.17 -21.32 0.54
N GLU A 346 -0.97 -20.67 0.81
CA GLU A 346 -1.08 -19.24 0.63
C GLU A 346 -0.25 -18.50 1.68
N VAL A 347 0.51 -17.51 1.22
CA VAL A 347 1.03 -16.41 2.02
C VAL A 347 0.39 -15.14 1.52
N PHE A 348 -0.08 -14.30 2.44
CA PHE A 348 -0.70 -13.03 2.07
C PHE A 348 0.33 -12.13 1.39
N ALA A 349 0.02 -11.66 0.19
CA ALA A 349 0.82 -10.65 -0.50
C ALA A 349 0.13 -9.28 -0.44
N ASN A 350 -1.06 -9.16 -1.04
CA ASN A 350 -1.96 -8.01 -0.95
C ASN A 350 -3.33 -8.38 -1.54
N ASP A 351 -4.30 -7.48 -1.42
CA ASP A 351 -5.68 -7.78 -1.86
C ASP A 351 -5.79 -8.01 -3.37
N ARG A 352 -4.85 -7.46 -4.15
CA ARG A 352 -4.82 -7.58 -5.61
C ARG A 352 -4.14 -8.86 -6.10
N THR A 353 -3.18 -9.36 -5.34
CA THR A 353 -2.31 -10.47 -5.70
C THR A 353 -2.29 -11.48 -4.58
N GLY A 354 -2.50 -12.75 -4.90
CA GLY A 354 -2.27 -13.87 -4.00
C GLY A 354 -0.82 -14.33 -4.07
N GLY A 355 -0.21 -14.59 -2.92
CA GLY A 355 1.14 -15.16 -2.83
C GLY A 355 1.08 -16.63 -2.46
N ILE A 356 1.85 -17.46 -3.15
CA ILE A 356 1.98 -18.89 -2.87
C ILE A 356 3.40 -19.20 -2.46
N ARG A 357 3.54 -19.91 -1.35
CA ARG A 357 4.82 -20.36 -0.85
C ARG A 357 4.93 -21.87 -0.98
N ILE A 358 6.03 -22.33 -1.55
CA ILE A 358 6.38 -23.75 -1.61
C ILE A 358 7.01 -24.12 -0.26
N ASN A 359 6.56 -25.20 0.33
CA ASN A 359 7.09 -25.73 1.60
C ASN A 359 8.41 -26.45 1.36
N LEU A 360 9.49 -25.68 1.19
CA LEU A 360 10.78 -26.13 0.67
C LEU A 360 11.67 -26.65 1.78
N ALA A 361 12.21 -27.86 1.62
CA ALA A 361 13.17 -28.45 2.55
C ALA A 361 14.46 -27.61 2.60
N GLY A 362 14.91 -27.33 3.82
CA GLY A 362 16.08 -26.48 4.07
C GLY A 362 15.79 -24.98 4.16
N ARG A 363 14.62 -24.52 3.70
CA ARG A 363 14.15 -23.13 3.86
C ARG A 363 13.07 -23.02 4.95
N GLU A 364 12.02 -23.83 4.89
CA GLU A 364 11.02 -23.97 5.95
C GLU A 364 11.41 -25.06 6.94
N SER A 365 11.13 -24.83 8.25
CA SER A 365 11.51 -25.75 9.34
C SER A 365 10.89 -27.16 9.21
N SER A 366 9.79 -27.29 8.48
CA SER A 366 9.11 -28.56 8.15
C SER A 366 8.91 -28.71 6.64
N GLY A 367 9.87 -28.25 5.85
CA GLY A 367 9.79 -28.32 4.39
C GLY A 367 9.69 -29.75 3.86
N VAL A 368 8.73 -29.99 2.95
CA VAL A 368 8.44 -31.33 2.40
C VAL A 368 8.80 -31.46 0.92
N VAL A 369 8.97 -30.36 0.20
CA VAL A 369 9.40 -30.34 -1.21
C VAL A 369 10.92 -30.21 -1.26
N GLN A 370 11.57 -31.12 -2.01
CA GLN A 370 13.04 -31.05 -2.13
C GLN A 370 13.47 -29.95 -3.11
N PRO A 371 14.58 -29.24 -2.82
CA PRO A 371 15.13 -28.25 -3.74
C PRO A 371 15.58 -28.90 -5.07
N GLY A 372 15.60 -28.10 -6.13
CA GLY A 372 15.96 -28.53 -7.47
C GLY A 372 14.77 -29.08 -8.25
N GLN A 373 14.90 -30.26 -8.86
CA GLN A 373 13.92 -30.78 -9.82
C GLN A 373 12.49 -30.92 -9.27
N GLU A 374 12.32 -31.33 -8.01
CA GLU A 374 11.00 -31.44 -7.41
C GLU A 374 10.36 -30.06 -7.23
N TYR A 375 11.10 -29.09 -6.71
CA TYR A 375 10.65 -27.69 -6.60
C TYR A 375 10.23 -27.12 -7.96
N ASP A 376 11.04 -27.33 -9.00
CA ASP A 376 10.73 -26.87 -10.36
C ASP A 376 9.46 -27.53 -10.92
N SER A 377 9.31 -28.83 -10.67
CA SER A 377 8.12 -29.58 -11.09
C SER A 377 6.85 -29.08 -10.37
N VAL A 378 6.94 -28.81 -9.06
CA VAL A 378 5.81 -28.25 -8.28
C VAL A 378 5.41 -26.89 -8.79
N CYS A 379 6.38 -26.00 -9.01
CA CYS A 379 6.10 -24.66 -9.54
C CYS A 379 5.44 -24.74 -10.93
N THR A 380 5.98 -25.56 -11.83
CA THR A 380 5.41 -25.74 -13.19
C THR A 380 3.99 -26.27 -13.14
N GLN A 381 3.75 -27.28 -12.29
CA GLN A 381 2.41 -27.86 -12.14
C GLN A 381 1.41 -26.85 -11.55
N LEU A 382 1.81 -26.06 -10.54
CA LEU A 382 0.95 -25.05 -9.95
C LEU A 382 0.60 -23.93 -10.94
N VAL A 383 1.56 -23.47 -11.74
CA VAL A 383 1.31 -22.49 -12.80
C VAL A 383 0.25 -23.01 -13.78
N ALA A 384 0.35 -24.27 -14.21
CA ALA A 384 -0.62 -24.89 -15.09
C ALA A 384 -1.99 -25.04 -14.41
N ASP A 385 -2.03 -25.60 -13.19
CA ASP A 385 -3.27 -25.85 -12.45
C ASP A 385 -4.03 -24.55 -12.14
N ILE A 386 -3.34 -23.47 -11.76
CA ILE A 386 -3.94 -22.16 -11.49
C ILE A 386 -4.40 -21.51 -12.79
N GLY A 387 -3.65 -21.70 -13.88
CA GLY A 387 -4.02 -21.22 -15.22
C GLY A 387 -5.35 -21.79 -15.72
N ASP A 388 -5.69 -23.02 -15.31
CA ASP A 388 -6.96 -23.68 -15.64
C ASP A 388 -8.14 -23.25 -14.77
N VAL A 389 -7.91 -22.51 -13.68
CA VAL A 389 -8.99 -22.05 -12.80
C VAL A 389 -9.72 -20.86 -13.42
N LYS A 390 -11.03 -20.93 -13.42
CA LYS A 390 -11.95 -19.91 -13.96
C LYS A 390 -12.82 -19.31 -12.87
N ASN A 391 -13.23 -18.08 -13.07
CA ASN A 391 -14.34 -17.49 -12.32
C ASN A 391 -15.61 -18.29 -12.66
N ALA A 392 -16.26 -18.87 -11.67
CA ALA A 392 -17.40 -19.76 -11.87
C ALA A 392 -18.64 -19.03 -12.44
N GLU A 393 -18.74 -17.73 -12.26
CA GLU A 393 -19.88 -16.92 -12.74
C GLU A 393 -19.69 -16.49 -14.20
N THR A 394 -18.47 -16.15 -14.61
CA THR A 394 -18.19 -15.60 -15.95
C THR A 394 -17.55 -16.58 -16.92
N GLY A 395 -16.93 -17.65 -16.40
CA GLY A 395 -16.13 -18.58 -17.19
C GLY A 395 -14.76 -18.04 -17.63
N GLU A 396 -14.43 -16.79 -17.30
CA GLU A 396 -13.15 -16.17 -17.61
C GLU A 396 -12.02 -16.73 -16.72
N PRO A 397 -10.76 -16.72 -17.16
CA PRO A 397 -9.63 -17.08 -16.30
C PRO A 397 -9.64 -16.32 -14.98
N LEU A 398 -9.40 -17.02 -13.86
CA LEU A 398 -9.34 -16.41 -12.54
C LEU A 398 -8.09 -15.54 -12.38
N ALA A 399 -6.95 -16.03 -12.87
CA ALA A 399 -5.69 -15.30 -12.89
C ALA A 399 -5.59 -14.45 -14.18
N LYS A 400 -5.20 -13.17 -14.01
CA LYS A 400 -4.75 -12.33 -15.12
C LYS A 400 -3.32 -12.67 -15.49
N GLU A 401 -2.50 -12.98 -14.48
CA GLU A 401 -1.09 -13.27 -14.62
C GLU A 401 -0.63 -14.15 -13.46
N ILE A 402 0.33 -15.03 -13.75
CA ILE A 402 1.00 -15.90 -12.78
C ILE A 402 2.51 -15.66 -12.95
N ILE A 403 3.16 -15.20 -11.88
CA ILE A 403 4.56 -14.78 -11.89
C ILE A 403 5.36 -15.73 -11.02
N LEU A 404 6.36 -16.40 -11.58
CA LEU A 404 7.41 -17.06 -10.79
C LEU A 404 8.35 -15.97 -10.27
N THR A 405 8.36 -15.78 -8.95
CA THR A 405 9.09 -14.66 -8.32
C THR A 405 10.58 -14.70 -8.66
N ARG A 406 11.18 -15.89 -8.67
CA ARG A 406 12.60 -16.11 -9.03
C ARG A 406 12.97 -15.74 -10.46
N ASP A 407 12.01 -15.72 -11.40
CA ASP A 407 12.26 -15.37 -12.79
C ASP A 407 12.23 -13.85 -12.99
N HIS A 408 11.56 -13.14 -12.07
CA HIS A 408 11.30 -11.71 -12.19
C HIS A 408 12.14 -10.85 -11.22
N TYR A 409 12.40 -11.35 -10.02
CA TYR A 409 13.15 -10.64 -8.97
C TYR A 409 14.53 -11.24 -8.74
N ARG A 410 15.48 -10.38 -8.31
CA ARG A 410 16.85 -10.77 -7.90
C ARG A 410 17.18 -10.02 -6.61
N GLY A 411 17.82 -10.69 -5.67
CA GLY A 411 18.26 -10.11 -4.40
C GLY A 411 18.54 -11.17 -3.35
N GLU A 412 19.28 -10.80 -2.34
CA GLU A 412 19.69 -11.66 -1.23
C GLU A 412 18.56 -12.11 -0.33
N ASN A 413 17.43 -11.40 -0.36
CA ASN A 413 16.22 -11.70 0.42
C ASN A 413 15.07 -12.29 -0.42
N LEU A 414 15.38 -12.80 -1.62
CA LEU A 414 14.39 -13.42 -2.51
C LEU A 414 13.61 -14.53 -1.81
N ASP A 415 14.26 -15.32 -0.95
CA ASP A 415 13.68 -16.43 -0.21
C ASP A 415 12.58 -16.01 0.81
N TYR A 416 12.48 -14.74 1.14
CA TYR A 416 11.39 -14.22 1.98
C TYR A 416 10.12 -13.90 1.20
N LEU A 417 10.21 -13.73 -0.12
CA LEU A 417 9.08 -13.48 -0.97
C LEU A 417 8.26 -14.76 -1.23
N PRO A 418 6.98 -14.66 -1.62
CA PRO A 418 6.23 -15.80 -2.16
C PRO A 418 6.94 -16.37 -3.39
N ASP A 419 6.91 -17.70 -3.59
CA ASP A 419 7.51 -18.35 -4.76
C ASP A 419 6.74 -18.04 -6.05
N ILE A 420 5.41 -17.93 -5.94
CA ILE A 420 4.50 -17.64 -7.05
C ILE A 420 3.56 -16.52 -6.65
N LEU A 421 3.41 -15.52 -7.52
CA LEU A 421 2.44 -14.45 -7.38
C LEU A 421 1.32 -14.63 -8.41
N VAL A 422 0.07 -14.56 -7.96
CA VAL A 422 -1.12 -14.70 -8.81
C VAL A 422 -1.88 -13.38 -8.82
N THR A 423 -1.77 -12.63 -9.89
CA THR A 423 -2.56 -11.41 -10.09
C THR A 423 -3.95 -11.76 -10.58
N TRP A 424 -4.99 -11.27 -9.92
CA TRP A 424 -6.37 -11.61 -10.24
C TRP A 424 -6.88 -10.93 -11.51
N ASN A 425 -7.72 -11.67 -12.28
CA ASN A 425 -8.52 -11.08 -13.34
C ASN A 425 -9.70 -10.32 -12.72
N ARG A 426 -9.63 -9.01 -12.73
CA ARG A 426 -10.57 -8.11 -12.05
C ARG A 426 -11.64 -7.54 -12.98
N SER A 427 -11.93 -8.22 -14.10
CA SER A 427 -13.00 -7.85 -15.03
C SER A 427 -14.40 -7.91 -14.41
N ALA A 428 -14.60 -8.86 -13.46
CA ALA A 428 -15.86 -9.07 -12.75
C ALA A 428 -15.59 -9.39 -11.26
N PRO A 429 -16.61 -9.32 -10.39
CA PRO A 429 -16.54 -9.84 -9.02
C PRO A 429 -16.15 -11.33 -9.00
N ILE A 430 -15.42 -11.74 -7.96
CA ILE A 430 -14.95 -13.13 -7.80
C ILE A 430 -15.54 -13.70 -6.51
N ASN A 431 -16.64 -14.45 -6.62
CA ASN A 431 -17.30 -15.10 -5.48
C ASN A 431 -17.07 -16.61 -5.46
N ALA A 432 -16.80 -17.19 -6.62
CA ALA A 432 -16.51 -18.61 -6.76
C ALA A 432 -15.51 -18.87 -7.90
N ALA A 433 -14.73 -19.92 -7.74
CA ALA A 433 -13.73 -20.40 -8.70
C ALA A 433 -14.02 -21.86 -9.05
N GLN A 434 -13.71 -22.27 -10.28
CA GLN A 434 -13.91 -23.65 -10.72
C GLN A 434 -12.82 -24.13 -11.67
N SER A 435 -12.50 -25.41 -11.61
CA SER A 435 -11.75 -26.14 -12.64
C SER A 435 -12.09 -27.64 -12.58
N PRO A 436 -11.75 -28.43 -13.61
CA PRO A 436 -11.96 -29.86 -13.58
C PRO A 436 -11.27 -30.56 -12.40
N LYS A 437 -10.15 -30.02 -11.91
CA LYS A 437 -9.34 -30.61 -10.84
C LYS A 437 -9.91 -30.37 -9.44
N ILE A 438 -10.53 -29.19 -9.20
CA ILE A 438 -11.00 -28.78 -7.87
C ILE A 438 -12.52 -28.79 -7.71
N GLY A 439 -13.29 -28.96 -8.81
CA GLY A 439 -14.71 -28.65 -8.79
C GLY A 439 -14.95 -27.15 -8.58
N THR A 440 -16.04 -26.82 -7.91
CA THR A 440 -16.36 -25.42 -7.53
C THR A 440 -15.90 -25.13 -6.10
N VAL A 441 -15.23 -24.01 -5.92
CA VAL A 441 -14.81 -23.46 -4.62
C VAL A 441 -15.39 -22.06 -4.51
N ASP A 442 -16.12 -21.77 -3.44
CA ASP A 442 -16.80 -20.48 -3.23
C ASP A 442 -16.40 -19.80 -1.92
N THR A 443 -16.94 -18.61 -1.69
CA THR A 443 -16.72 -17.82 -0.48
C THR A 443 -17.67 -18.17 0.67
N THR A 444 -18.50 -19.22 0.54
CA THR A 444 -19.45 -19.63 1.57
C THR A 444 -18.74 -19.91 2.90
N GLY A 445 -19.24 -19.32 3.97
CA GLY A 445 -18.66 -19.44 5.32
C GLY A 445 -17.41 -18.59 5.56
N LEU A 446 -16.91 -17.84 4.56
CA LEU A 446 -15.85 -16.88 4.76
C LEU A 446 -16.35 -15.55 5.33
N ILE A 447 -15.49 -14.84 6.02
CA ILE A 447 -15.80 -13.53 6.57
C ILE A 447 -16.03 -12.55 5.42
N THR A 448 -17.20 -11.90 5.37
CA THR A 448 -17.49 -10.83 4.43
C THR A 448 -16.51 -9.69 4.63
N ASP A 449 -15.95 -9.19 3.56
CA ASP A 449 -15.04 -8.06 3.62
C ASP A 449 -15.82 -6.76 3.85
N ILE A 450 -15.27 -5.91 4.69
CA ILE A 450 -15.80 -4.58 4.94
C ILE A 450 -15.33 -3.56 3.88
N ARG A 451 -14.23 -3.87 3.17
CA ARG A 451 -13.69 -3.02 2.11
C ARG A 451 -14.49 -3.20 0.83
N SER A 452 -14.76 -2.11 0.15
CA SER A 452 -15.40 -2.08 -1.16
C SER A 452 -14.43 -1.69 -2.28
N GLY A 453 -13.37 -0.97 -1.96
CA GLY A 453 -12.27 -0.64 -2.88
C GLY A 453 -11.00 -1.44 -2.63
N ASP A 454 -10.16 -1.50 -3.66
CA ASP A 454 -8.90 -2.24 -3.68
C ASP A 454 -7.90 -1.61 -4.66
N HIS A 455 -6.62 -1.84 -4.43
CA HIS A 455 -5.53 -1.18 -5.12
C HIS A 455 -5.47 -1.45 -6.62
N ARG A 456 -4.99 -0.45 -7.39
CA ARG A 456 -4.53 -0.56 -8.77
C ARG A 456 -3.01 -0.41 -8.82
N PRO A 457 -2.30 -1.02 -9.81
CA PRO A 457 -0.85 -1.15 -9.76
C PRO A 457 -0.07 0.13 -10.07
N VAL A 458 -0.63 0.99 -10.92
CA VAL A 458 0.07 2.10 -11.56
C VAL A 458 -0.11 3.36 -10.75
N GLY A 459 0.98 3.99 -10.36
CA GLY A 459 1.03 5.32 -9.78
C GLY A 459 1.23 6.41 -10.82
N ARG A 460 1.39 7.65 -10.36
CA ARG A 460 1.76 8.81 -11.18
C ARG A 460 2.54 9.81 -10.34
N PHE A 461 3.41 10.58 -10.96
CA PHE A 461 3.98 11.75 -10.31
C PHE A 461 3.84 12.99 -11.18
N PHE A 462 3.86 14.14 -10.52
CA PHE A 462 3.97 15.46 -11.13
C PHE A 462 5.18 16.16 -10.51
N ALA A 463 6.08 16.68 -11.34
CA ALA A 463 7.30 17.36 -10.91
C ALA A 463 7.27 18.81 -11.42
N ALA A 464 7.16 19.75 -10.50
CA ALA A 464 7.00 21.16 -10.78
C ALA A 464 8.23 21.95 -10.32
N ALA A 465 8.95 22.53 -11.27
CA ALA A 465 10.02 23.50 -11.09
C ALA A 465 10.23 24.26 -12.40
N ALA A 466 10.80 25.46 -12.31
CA ALA A 466 11.01 26.32 -13.47
C ALA A 466 11.97 25.73 -14.53
N ASP A 467 12.88 24.85 -14.08
CA ASP A 467 13.90 24.21 -14.92
C ASP A 467 13.54 22.77 -15.33
N TRP A 468 12.35 22.28 -15.01
CA TRP A 468 11.87 20.97 -15.40
C TRP A 468 10.95 21.02 -16.63
N PRO A 469 10.80 19.90 -17.38
CA PRO A 469 9.85 19.83 -18.48
C PRO A 469 8.40 20.13 -18.03
N HIS A 470 7.58 20.64 -18.94
CA HIS A 470 6.17 21.00 -18.68
C HIS A 470 5.22 20.14 -19.50
N HIS A 471 5.48 18.83 -19.55
CA HIS A 471 4.70 17.88 -20.35
C HIS A 471 4.87 16.45 -19.82
N ARG A 472 4.07 15.54 -20.34
CA ARG A 472 4.21 14.11 -20.09
C ARG A 472 5.57 13.61 -20.58
N LEU A 473 6.28 12.90 -19.72
CA LEU A 473 7.56 12.29 -20.08
C LEU A 473 7.34 11.02 -20.90
N ASN A 474 8.25 10.75 -21.83
CA ASN A 474 8.22 9.57 -22.70
C ASN A 474 9.11 8.43 -22.18
N GLU A 475 9.53 8.49 -20.91
CA GLU A 475 10.35 7.47 -20.27
C GLU A 475 9.51 6.60 -19.33
N ASN A 476 9.90 5.34 -19.19
CA ASN A 476 9.36 4.47 -18.16
C ASN A 476 9.98 4.87 -16.82
N VAL A 477 9.14 5.14 -15.83
CA VAL A 477 9.58 5.48 -14.48
C VAL A 477 9.15 4.37 -13.53
N ASN A 478 10.12 3.81 -12.83
CA ASN A 478 9.90 2.82 -11.80
C ASN A 478 9.95 3.48 -10.42
N VAL A 479 9.29 2.89 -9.45
CA VAL A 479 9.26 3.46 -8.10
C VAL A 479 10.65 3.52 -7.46
N GLU A 480 11.53 2.59 -7.74
CA GLU A 480 12.93 2.57 -7.28
C GLU A 480 13.78 3.74 -7.79
N ASP A 481 13.37 4.40 -8.87
CA ASP A 481 14.09 5.51 -9.49
C ASP A 481 14.06 6.80 -8.65
N PHE A 482 13.10 6.91 -7.72
CA PHE A 482 12.93 8.13 -6.93
C PHE A 482 14.05 8.36 -5.93
N ALA A 483 14.51 7.34 -5.20
CA ALA A 483 15.58 7.53 -4.21
C ALA A 483 16.87 8.02 -4.86
N SER A 484 17.30 7.41 -5.96
CA SER A 484 18.48 7.83 -6.72
C SER A 484 18.31 9.22 -7.33
N THR A 485 17.11 9.54 -7.85
CA THR A 485 16.78 10.87 -8.39
C THR A 485 16.85 11.95 -7.31
N ILE A 486 16.23 11.72 -6.14
CA ILE A 486 16.24 12.65 -5.00
C ILE A 486 17.68 12.89 -4.52
N ALA A 487 18.48 11.82 -4.38
CA ALA A 487 19.88 11.94 -3.98
C ALA A 487 20.66 12.80 -4.98
N HIS A 488 20.53 12.52 -6.26
CA HIS A 488 21.20 13.27 -7.32
C HIS A 488 20.80 14.75 -7.34
N LEU A 489 19.50 15.05 -7.28
CA LEU A 489 18.97 16.41 -7.23
C LEU A 489 19.56 17.21 -6.05
N LEU A 490 19.85 16.58 -4.93
CA LEU A 490 20.44 17.20 -3.74
C LEU A 490 21.98 17.07 -3.72
N SER A 491 22.59 16.66 -4.82
CA SER A 491 24.05 16.47 -4.96
C SER A 491 24.65 15.53 -3.91
N VAL A 492 23.92 14.44 -3.64
CA VAL A 492 24.35 13.36 -2.75
C VAL A 492 24.46 12.07 -3.56
N ARG A 493 25.50 11.29 -3.33
CA ARG A 493 25.66 9.98 -3.96
C ARG A 493 24.89 8.92 -3.18
N MET A 494 24.02 8.17 -3.84
CA MET A 494 23.45 6.94 -3.33
C MET A 494 24.27 5.77 -3.86
N ALA A 495 24.93 5.04 -2.96
CA ALA A 495 25.94 4.05 -3.35
C ALA A 495 25.33 2.72 -3.80
N ASP A 496 24.16 2.38 -3.26
CA ASP A 496 23.49 1.10 -3.45
C ASP A 496 22.00 1.33 -3.75
N THR A 497 21.61 1.12 -5.00
CA THR A 497 20.22 1.28 -5.48
C THR A 497 19.99 0.41 -6.70
N ASP A 498 18.79 -0.13 -6.85
CA ASP A 498 18.34 -0.84 -8.06
C ASP A 498 17.77 0.16 -9.08
N GLY A 499 17.35 1.34 -8.61
CA GLY A 499 16.77 2.39 -9.44
C GLY A 499 17.80 3.22 -10.20
N HIS A 500 17.36 3.76 -11.32
CA HIS A 500 18.08 4.75 -12.12
C HIS A 500 17.57 6.15 -11.82
N THR A 501 18.29 7.17 -12.24
CA THR A 501 17.80 8.54 -12.12
C THR A 501 16.78 8.83 -13.24
N ILE A 502 15.71 9.57 -12.92
CA ILE A 502 14.75 10.08 -13.90
C ILE A 502 15.46 11.20 -14.70
N ALA A 503 15.96 10.85 -15.89
CA ALA A 503 16.84 11.70 -16.67
C ALA A 503 16.24 13.07 -17.02
N ALA A 504 14.95 13.11 -17.30
CA ALA A 504 14.23 14.35 -17.62
C ALA A 504 14.25 15.39 -16.47
N LEU A 505 14.44 14.95 -15.22
CA LEU A 505 14.48 15.85 -14.05
C LEU A 505 15.93 16.32 -13.73
N LEU A 506 16.93 15.84 -14.44
CA LEU A 506 18.35 16.14 -14.16
C LEU A 506 18.97 17.18 -15.07
N ASN A 507 18.25 17.69 -16.07
CA ASN A 507 18.77 18.60 -17.10
C ASN A 507 20.01 18.04 -17.85
N VAL A 508 20.15 16.71 -17.93
CA VAL A 508 21.21 16.07 -18.71
C VAL A 508 20.72 15.94 -20.15
N PRO A 509 21.43 16.50 -21.15
CA PRO A 509 21.16 16.19 -22.55
C PRO A 509 21.23 14.67 -22.73
N ARG A 510 20.21 14.04 -23.28
CA ARG A 510 20.24 12.61 -23.60
C ARG A 510 21.40 12.33 -24.54
N ASP A 511 22.18 11.33 -24.21
CA ASP A 511 23.10 10.70 -25.16
C ASP A 511 22.20 9.98 -26.21
N PRO A 512 22.22 10.40 -27.49
CA PRO A 512 21.36 9.84 -28.51
C PRO A 512 21.65 8.35 -28.82
N ASP A 513 22.71 7.79 -28.27
CA ASP A 513 23.21 6.44 -28.59
C ASP A 513 22.91 5.38 -27.50
N SER A 514 22.11 5.69 -26.46
CA SER A 514 21.71 4.74 -25.42
C SER A 514 20.27 4.22 -25.63
N SER A 515 20.02 3.56 -26.73
CA SER A 515 18.79 2.81 -27.00
C SER A 515 19.05 1.30 -27.05
#